data_628db2a1df4a69fee99d3315e1c61c3a
#
_entry.id   628db2a1df4a69fee99d3315e1c61c3a
#
_cell.length_a   1.000
_cell.length_b   1.000
_cell.length_c   1.000
_cell.angle_alpha   90.00
_cell.angle_beta   90.00
_cell.angle_gamma   90.00
#
_symmetry.space_group_name_H-M   'P 1'
#
loop_
_entity.id
_entity.type
_entity.pdbx_description
1 polymer ?
#
loop_
_entity_poly.entity_id
_entity_poly.type
_entity_poly.pdbx_seq_one_letter_code
_entity_poly.pdbx_strand_id
1 'polypeptide(L)' 'MTEKAVEETFAALFALVDLKQIFRDTNPLYQFNRKQRKKIEETIERVRQSLDIIEKELLR' A
#
# COMPACT_ATOMS: atom_id res chain seq x y z
N MET A 1 -22.81 0.81 -0.74
CA MET A 1 -22.44 0.76 -2.09
C MET A 1 -21.00 1.10 -2.30
N THR A 2 -20.65 2.36 -2.36
CA THR A 2 -19.27 2.75 -2.55
C THR A 2 -18.49 2.88 -1.25
N GLU A 3 -19.13 2.62 -0.12
CA GLU A 3 -18.45 2.73 1.18
C GLU A 3 -17.29 1.80 1.29
N LYS A 4 -17.43 0.58 0.77
CA LYS A 4 -16.34 -0.39 0.77
C LYS A 4 -15.17 0.14 -0.05
N ALA A 5 -15.44 0.72 -1.21
CA ALA A 5 -14.40 1.29 -2.05
C ALA A 5 -13.69 2.44 -1.35
N VAL A 6 -14.45 3.28 -0.63
CA VAL A 6 -13.86 4.39 0.11
C VAL A 6 -12.95 3.87 1.22
N GLU A 7 -13.42 2.87 1.97
CA GLU A 7 -12.58 2.27 3.03
C GLU A 7 -11.30 1.70 2.47
N GLU A 8 -11.39 0.98 1.34
CA GLU A 8 -10.21 0.38 0.76
C GLU A 8 -9.26 1.41 0.17
N THR A 9 -9.81 2.52 -0.32
CA THR A 9 -8.98 3.62 -0.80
C THR A 9 -8.14 4.20 0.34
N PHE A 10 -8.75 4.43 1.50
CA PHE A 10 -8.00 4.92 2.65
C PHE A 10 -6.99 3.89 3.14
N ALA A 11 -7.36 2.60 3.12
CA ALA A 11 -6.42 1.56 3.51
C ALA A 11 -5.20 1.55 2.60
N ALA A 12 -5.41 1.72 1.30
CA ALA A 12 -4.31 1.77 0.34
C ALA A 12 -3.45 3.01 0.57
N LEU A 13 -4.07 4.15 0.84
CA LEU A 13 -3.32 5.38 1.12
C LEU A 13 -2.45 5.23 2.37
N PHE A 14 -3.00 4.65 3.43
CA PHE A 14 -2.22 4.44 4.65
C PHE A 14 -1.07 3.48 4.41
N ALA A 15 -1.29 2.43 3.61
CA ALA A 15 -0.21 1.51 3.26
C ALA A 15 0.89 2.22 2.47
N LEU A 16 0.51 3.10 1.57
CA LEU A 16 1.47 3.87 0.78
C LEU A 16 2.23 4.87 1.65
N VAL A 17 1.60 5.41 2.69
CA VAL A 17 2.30 6.27 3.64
C VAL A 17 3.39 5.49 4.36
N ASP A 18 3.11 4.24 4.74
CA ASP A 18 4.13 3.38 5.35
C ASP A 18 5.30 3.16 4.39
N LEU A 19 5.00 2.94 3.12
CA LEU A 19 6.04 2.77 2.11
C LEU A 19 6.86 4.04 1.95
N LYS A 20 6.19 5.18 1.93
CA LYS A 20 6.87 6.49 1.86
C LYS A 20 7.83 6.65 3.03
N GLN A 21 7.44 6.21 4.22
CA GLN A 21 8.28 6.32 5.40
C GLN A 21 9.56 5.50 5.24
N ILE A 22 9.45 4.31 4.65
CA ILE A 22 10.63 3.48 4.40
C ILE A 22 11.59 4.20 3.45
N PHE A 23 11.07 4.81 2.39
CA PHE A 23 11.90 5.56 1.46
C PHE A 23 12.59 6.74 2.17
N ARG A 24 11.86 7.42 3.04
CA ARG A 24 12.41 8.53 3.78
C ARG A 24 13.55 8.08 4.70
N ASP A 25 13.38 6.94 5.35
CA ASP A 25 14.37 6.40 6.28
C ASP A 25 15.63 5.93 5.57
N THR A 26 15.52 5.54 4.29
CA THR A 26 16.65 5.00 3.54
C THR A 26 17.25 5.98 2.55
N ASN A 27 16.65 7.17 2.40
CA ASN A 27 17.20 8.21 1.54
C ASN A 27 18.59 8.60 2.02
N PRO A 28 19.57 8.86 1.12
CA PRO A 28 19.43 8.89 -0.34
C PRO A 28 19.75 7.58 -1.04
N LEU A 29 20.24 6.58 -0.31
CA LEU A 29 20.76 5.36 -0.93
C LEU A 29 19.66 4.40 -1.36
N TYR A 30 18.50 4.45 -0.71
CA TYR A 30 17.38 3.56 -1.01
C TYR A 30 17.79 2.10 -0.98
N GLN A 31 18.64 1.74 0.00
CA GLN A 31 19.03 0.37 0.23
C GLN A 31 18.23 -0.18 1.38
N PHE A 32 17.65 -1.36 1.18
CA PHE A 32 16.71 -1.92 2.13
C PHE A 32 17.29 -3.19 2.74
N ASN A 33 17.20 -3.30 4.06
CA ASN A 33 17.56 -4.54 4.74
C ASN A 33 16.43 -5.56 4.55
N ARG A 34 16.65 -6.78 5.05
CA ARG A 34 15.69 -7.86 4.90
C ARG A 34 14.32 -7.52 5.50
N LYS A 35 14.33 -6.92 6.67
CA LYS A 35 13.10 -6.56 7.35
C LYS A 35 12.31 -5.51 6.55
N GLN A 36 13.01 -4.52 6.01
CA GLN A 36 12.38 -3.49 5.20
C GLN A 36 11.82 -4.06 3.89
N ARG A 37 12.56 -4.98 3.27
CA ARG A 37 12.09 -5.62 2.05
C ARG A 37 10.80 -6.40 2.29
N LYS A 38 10.75 -7.10 3.41
CA LYS A 38 9.55 -7.86 3.76
C LYS A 38 8.38 -6.92 3.96
N LYS A 39 8.60 -5.80 4.65
CA LYS A 39 7.55 -4.80 4.86
C LYS A 39 7.07 -4.22 3.54
N ILE A 40 7.99 -3.96 2.61
CA ILE A 40 7.64 -3.44 1.30
C ILE A 40 6.76 -4.45 0.55
N GLU A 41 7.12 -5.73 0.58
CA GLU A 41 6.35 -6.76 -0.08
C GLU A 41 4.94 -6.84 0.48
N GLU A 42 4.82 -6.82 1.81
CA GLU A 42 3.52 -6.87 2.46
C GLU A 42 2.67 -5.65 2.12
N THR A 43 3.31 -4.49 2.06
CA THR A 43 2.62 -3.26 1.73
C THR A 43 2.10 -3.28 0.30
N ILE A 44 2.93 -3.73 -0.64
CA ILE A 44 2.52 -3.84 -2.03
C ILE A 44 1.34 -4.79 -2.17
N GLU A 45 1.42 -5.94 -1.49
CA GLU A 45 0.34 -6.92 -1.56
C GLU A 45 -0.96 -6.35 -0.99
N ARG A 46 -0.86 -5.61 0.11
CA ARG A 46 -2.04 -4.98 0.70
C ARG A 46 -2.67 -3.98 -0.26
N VAL A 47 -1.85 -3.18 -0.93
CA VAL A 47 -2.36 -2.19 -1.89
C VAL A 47 -3.02 -2.90 -3.07
N ARG A 48 -2.43 -3.98 -3.56
CA ARG A 48 -3.02 -4.74 -4.65
C ARG A 48 -4.40 -5.26 -4.28
N GLN A 49 -4.53 -5.80 -3.07
CA GLN A 49 -5.81 -6.29 -2.61
C GLN A 49 -6.85 -5.18 -2.53
N SER A 50 -6.43 -4.02 -2.02
CA SER A 50 -7.33 -2.88 -1.93
C SER A 50 -7.79 -2.43 -3.31
N LEU A 51 -6.85 -2.35 -4.27
CA LEU A 51 -7.19 -1.95 -5.63
C LEU A 51 -8.14 -2.95 -6.29
N ASP A 52 -7.94 -4.23 -6.05
CA ASP A 52 -8.81 -5.26 -6.59
C ASP A 52 -10.24 -5.10 -6.06
N ILE A 53 -10.36 -4.84 -4.77
CA ILE A 53 -11.67 -4.63 -4.17
C ILE A 53 -12.33 -3.37 -4.72
N ILE A 54 -11.56 -2.29 -4.84
CA ILE A 54 -12.06 -1.02 -5.37
C ILE A 54 -12.58 -1.23 -6.79
N GLU A 55 -11.81 -1.93 -7.60
CA GLU A 55 -12.20 -2.20 -8.98
C GLU A 55 -13.52 -2.96 -9.04
N LYS A 56 -13.65 -3.99 -8.22
CA LYS A 56 -14.88 -4.79 -8.20
C LYS A 56 -16.07 -4.00 -7.74
N GLU A 57 -15.87 -3.09 -6.79
CA GLU A 57 -16.96 -2.28 -6.25
C GLU A 57 -17.42 -1.20 -7.21
N LEU A 58 -16.50 -0.64 -7.98
CA LEU A 58 -16.80 0.54 -8.81
C LEU A 58 -16.98 0.22 -10.29
N LEU A 59 -16.32 -0.82 -10.79
CA LEU A 59 -16.24 -1.06 -12.22
C LEU A 59 -16.81 -2.39 -12.68
N ARG A 60 -17.56 -3.05 -11.82
CA ARG A 60 -18.09 -4.36 -12.22
C ARG A 60 -19.24 -4.25 -13.22
#